data_271a4220294b508d8132b8759b23c365
#
_entry.id   271a4220294b508d8132b8759b23c365
#
_cell.length_a   1.000
_cell.length_b   1.000
_cell.length_c   1.000
_cell.angle_alpha   90.00
_cell.angle_beta   90.00
_cell.angle_gamma   90.00
#
_symmetry.space_group_name_H-M   'P 1'
#
loop_
_entity.id
_entity.type
_entity.pdbx_description
1 polymer ?
#
loop_
_entity_poly.entity_id
_entity_poly.type
_entity_poly.pdbx_seq_one_letter_code
_entity_poly.pdbx_strand_id
1 'polypeptide(L)'
;SKQAVFSMGDMEVTLLDTPGHVDFSAEMERTLQVLDYAILVINGADGVQGHTQTLWRLLTQYKIPTFLFVNKMDQEGTDRERLLEELKKKLSGCCVDFSGELECSGAEAAGKKENPVDNSGKSPSAEGMQLKDNASEAEKENISGTQGASDKINGTVDFLENIAMCEENLLESFLETGTIAKKDVAELILERKLFPCFFGSALKMEGVDAFIHGMETYMAVPSYPAEFGARIFKIARDEQGNRLTYMKITGGSLKVKETLTN
;
A
#
# COMPACT_ATOMS: atom_id res chain seq x y z
N SER A 1 -11.73 5.34 17.21
CA SER A 1 -10.95 4.63 16.18
C SER A 1 -10.61 3.21 16.65
N LYS A 2 -10.74 2.23 15.76
CA LYS A 2 -10.24 0.87 15.96
C LYS A 2 -8.81 0.79 15.43
N GLN A 3 -8.04 -0.17 15.93
CA GLN A 3 -6.64 -0.34 15.56
C GLN A 3 -6.40 -1.82 15.25
N ALA A 4 -5.66 -2.08 14.17
CA ALA A 4 -5.16 -3.39 13.80
C ALA A 4 -3.67 -3.31 13.45
N VAL A 5 -2.90 -4.33 13.81
CA VAL A 5 -1.47 -4.45 13.47
C VAL A 5 -1.29 -5.71 12.66
N PHE A 6 -0.57 -5.62 11.54
CA PHE A 6 -0.27 -6.74 10.65
C PHE A 6 1.04 -6.49 9.91
N SER A 7 1.63 -7.57 9.37
CA SER A 7 2.81 -7.48 8.51
C SER A 7 2.39 -7.39 7.04
N MET A 8 3.07 -6.53 6.28
CA MET A 8 2.92 -6.37 4.84
C MET A 8 4.32 -6.34 4.24
N GLY A 9 4.73 -7.44 3.59
CA GLY A 9 6.12 -7.66 3.22
C GLY A 9 7.04 -7.59 4.44
N ASP A 10 8.07 -6.78 4.34
CA ASP A 10 9.03 -6.52 5.43
C ASP A 10 8.59 -5.39 6.38
N MET A 11 7.41 -4.82 6.18
CA MET A 11 6.88 -3.72 6.99
C MET A 11 5.87 -4.23 8.03
N GLU A 12 5.94 -3.68 9.25
CA GLU A 12 4.86 -3.75 10.23
C GLU A 12 3.94 -2.55 10.07
N VAL A 13 2.66 -2.80 9.81
CA VAL A 13 1.65 -1.78 9.55
C VAL A 13 0.68 -1.70 10.71
N THR A 14 0.50 -0.51 11.26
CA THR A 14 -0.58 -0.20 12.19
C THR A 14 -1.70 0.54 11.46
N LEU A 15 -2.80 -0.15 11.20
CA LEU A 15 -3.99 0.44 10.60
C LEU A 15 -4.86 1.11 11.66
N LEU A 16 -5.19 2.37 11.45
CA LEU A 16 -6.13 3.14 12.27
C LEU A 16 -7.45 3.32 11.50
N ASP A 17 -8.48 2.57 11.87
CA ASP A 17 -9.82 2.75 11.31
C ASP A 17 -10.48 3.99 11.91
N THR A 18 -10.78 4.98 11.06
CA THR A 18 -11.42 6.23 11.47
C THR A 18 -12.90 6.22 11.06
N PRO A 19 -13.81 6.60 11.98
CA PRO A 19 -15.23 6.69 11.64
C PRO A 19 -15.47 7.67 10.48
N GLY A 20 -16.21 7.22 9.46
CA GLY A 20 -16.54 8.02 8.27
C GLY A 20 -17.64 9.05 8.46
N HIS A 21 -18.13 9.29 9.68
CA HIS A 21 -19.24 10.21 9.94
C HIS A 21 -18.79 11.67 10.04
N VAL A 22 -19.69 12.57 9.69
CA VAL A 22 -19.49 14.01 9.48
C VAL A 22 -19.07 14.79 10.73
N ASP A 23 -19.19 14.21 11.90
CA ASP A 23 -18.72 14.80 13.15
C ASP A 23 -17.18 14.70 13.23
N PHE A 24 -16.51 15.60 12.51
CA PHE A 24 -15.06 15.81 12.63
C PHE A 24 -14.75 16.19 14.06
N SER A 25 -14.59 15.17 14.87
CA SER A 25 -14.19 15.34 16.25
C SER A 25 -12.70 15.71 16.29
N ALA A 26 -12.31 16.41 17.34
CA ALA A 26 -10.90 16.61 17.68
C ALA A 26 -10.10 15.29 17.75
N GLU A 27 -10.76 14.14 17.76
CA GLU A 27 -10.18 12.81 17.67
C GLU A 27 -9.63 12.51 16.26
N MET A 28 -10.37 12.87 15.20
CA MET A 28 -9.89 12.70 13.83
C MET A 28 -8.65 13.55 13.56
N GLU A 29 -8.66 14.83 13.94
CA GLU A 29 -7.50 15.71 13.74
C GLU A 29 -6.26 15.19 14.46
N ARG A 30 -6.40 14.67 15.68
CA ARG A 30 -5.29 14.04 16.40
C ARG A 30 -4.79 12.79 15.70
N THR A 31 -5.69 11.99 15.12
CA THR A 31 -5.31 10.81 14.35
C THR A 31 -4.54 11.20 13.09
N LEU A 32 -5.00 12.22 12.35
CA LEU A 32 -4.31 12.72 11.15
C LEU A 32 -2.85 13.12 11.43
N GLN A 33 -2.56 13.68 12.61
CA GLN A 33 -1.21 14.10 12.97
C GLN A 33 -0.20 12.96 13.17
N VAL A 34 -0.66 11.72 13.23
CA VAL A 34 0.19 10.54 13.45
C VAL A 34 0.23 9.58 12.27
N LEU A 35 -0.51 9.86 11.19
CA LEU A 35 -0.50 9.04 9.99
C LEU A 35 0.78 9.27 9.18
N ASP A 36 1.36 8.18 8.68
CA ASP A 36 2.40 8.23 7.65
C ASP A 36 1.77 8.25 6.27
N TYR A 37 0.68 7.51 6.10
CA TYR A 37 -0.12 7.41 4.88
C TYR A 37 -1.60 7.38 5.23
N ALA A 38 -2.44 7.71 4.26
CA ALA A 38 -3.88 7.56 4.35
C ALA A 38 -4.41 6.71 3.20
N ILE A 39 -5.43 5.93 3.49
CA ILE A 39 -6.26 5.26 2.50
C ILE A 39 -7.60 5.98 2.46
N LEU A 40 -7.89 6.66 1.36
CA LEU A 40 -9.18 7.31 1.16
C LEU A 40 -10.10 6.35 0.39
N VAL A 41 -11.07 5.78 1.10
CA VAL A 41 -12.04 4.86 0.52
C VAL A 41 -13.25 5.64 0.01
N ILE A 42 -13.58 5.45 -1.27
CA ILE A 42 -14.68 6.12 -1.98
C ILE A 42 -15.68 5.06 -2.44
N ASN A 43 -16.97 5.32 -2.27
CA ASN A 43 -18.01 4.45 -2.80
C ASN A 43 -18.17 4.70 -4.31
N GLY A 44 -17.94 3.68 -5.16
CA GLY A 44 -18.03 3.81 -6.61
C GLY A 44 -19.42 4.18 -7.14
N ALA A 45 -20.50 3.79 -6.45
CA ALA A 45 -21.84 4.15 -6.85
C ALA A 45 -22.14 5.65 -6.61
N ASP A 46 -21.58 6.22 -5.53
CA ASP A 46 -21.83 7.61 -5.13
C ASP A 46 -20.79 8.59 -5.69
N GLY A 47 -19.60 8.12 -6.06
CA GLY A 47 -18.48 8.95 -6.51
C GLY A 47 -17.93 9.86 -5.41
N VAL A 48 -17.35 10.99 -5.81
CA VAL A 48 -16.73 11.96 -4.91
C VAL A 48 -17.79 12.88 -4.29
N GLN A 49 -18.15 12.60 -3.06
CA GLN A 49 -19.12 13.33 -2.24
C GLN A 49 -18.48 14.56 -1.55
N GLY A 50 -19.32 15.48 -1.04
CA GLY A 50 -18.84 16.64 -0.28
C GLY A 50 -17.99 16.28 0.94
N HIS A 51 -18.33 15.18 1.62
CA HIS A 51 -17.53 14.64 2.72
C HIS A 51 -16.15 14.17 2.25
N THR A 52 -16.05 13.46 1.14
CA THR A 52 -14.78 13.05 0.53
C THR A 52 -13.89 14.26 0.25
N GLN A 53 -14.46 15.35 -0.29
CA GLN A 53 -13.70 16.58 -0.55
C GLN A 53 -13.21 17.24 0.74
N THR A 54 -13.99 17.17 1.82
CA THR A 54 -13.56 17.71 3.12
C THR A 54 -12.40 16.91 3.70
N LEU A 55 -12.48 15.56 3.65
CA LEU A 55 -11.37 14.69 4.03
C LEU A 55 -10.12 14.97 3.19
N TRP A 56 -10.29 15.11 1.88
CA TRP A 56 -9.20 15.44 0.96
C TRP A 56 -8.49 16.74 1.34
N ARG A 57 -9.23 17.80 1.68
CA ARG A 57 -8.65 19.07 2.14
C ARG A 57 -7.86 18.90 3.42
N LEU A 58 -8.36 18.11 4.38
CA LEU A 58 -7.62 17.81 5.62
C LEU A 58 -6.34 17.03 5.33
N LEU A 59 -6.39 15.98 4.51
CA LEU A 59 -5.21 15.22 4.09
C LEU A 59 -4.18 16.12 3.40
N THR A 60 -4.64 17.10 2.62
CA THR A 60 -3.78 18.10 1.97
C THR A 60 -3.17 19.06 2.99
N GLN A 61 -3.96 19.56 3.93
CA GLN A 61 -3.50 20.47 4.98
C GLN A 61 -2.42 19.84 5.87
N TYR A 62 -2.59 18.55 6.21
CA TYR A 62 -1.62 17.79 7.02
C TYR A 62 -0.52 17.14 6.18
N LYS A 63 -0.52 17.34 4.86
CA LYS A 63 0.46 16.79 3.90
C LYS A 63 0.61 15.27 3.97
N ILE A 64 -0.49 14.55 4.18
CA ILE A 64 -0.46 13.09 4.33
C ILE A 64 -0.49 12.43 2.95
N PRO A 65 0.52 11.63 2.56
CA PRO A 65 0.51 10.82 1.36
C PRO A 65 -0.74 9.94 1.32
N THR A 66 -1.41 9.85 0.16
CA THR A 66 -2.75 9.26 0.11
C THR A 66 -2.89 8.30 -1.06
N PHE A 67 -3.31 7.08 -0.76
CA PHE A 67 -3.81 6.10 -1.72
C PHE A 67 -5.33 6.19 -1.78
N LEU A 68 -5.92 6.00 -2.96
CA LEU A 68 -7.37 5.99 -3.15
C LEU A 68 -7.84 4.58 -3.47
N PHE A 69 -8.91 4.13 -2.80
CA PHE A 69 -9.58 2.88 -3.12
C PHE A 69 -11.05 3.14 -3.43
N VAL A 70 -11.44 2.98 -4.68
CA VAL A 70 -12.82 3.10 -5.13
C VAL A 70 -13.48 1.74 -4.95
N ASN A 71 -14.29 1.64 -3.89
CA ASN A 71 -14.94 0.42 -3.45
C ASN A 71 -16.33 0.25 -4.05
N LYS A 72 -16.85 -0.97 -4.01
CA LYS A 72 -18.18 -1.36 -4.49
C LYS A 72 -18.34 -1.23 -6.01
N MET A 73 -17.28 -1.51 -6.76
CA MET A 73 -17.32 -1.51 -8.23
C MET A 73 -18.19 -2.63 -8.81
N ASP A 74 -18.65 -3.56 -7.98
CA ASP A 74 -19.62 -4.60 -8.31
C ASP A 74 -21.07 -4.13 -8.36
N GLN A 75 -21.36 -2.88 -8.00
CA GLN A 75 -22.69 -2.31 -8.06
C GLN A 75 -23.05 -1.84 -9.48
N GLU A 76 -24.32 -1.98 -9.86
CA GLU A 76 -24.81 -1.52 -11.15
C GLU A 76 -24.63 0.00 -11.31
N GLY A 77 -24.20 0.42 -12.52
CA GLY A 77 -24.02 1.84 -12.85
C GLY A 77 -22.66 2.41 -12.42
N THR A 78 -21.77 1.61 -11.86
CA THR A 78 -20.37 2.00 -11.65
C THR A 78 -19.61 1.97 -12.97
N ASP A 79 -18.84 3.01 -13.24
CA ASP A 79 -18.01 3.17 -14.43
C ASP A 79 -16.64 3.67 -14.02
N ARG A 80 -15.60 2.87 -14.28
CA ARG A 80 -14.23 3.12 -13.83
C ARG A 80 -13.64 4.38 -14.48
N GLU A 81 -13.81 4.55 -15.78
CA GLU A 81 -13.25 5.69 -16.51
C GLU A 81 -13.90 7.00 -16.04
N ARG A 82 -15.23 7.02 -15.95
CA ARG A 82 -15.99 8.16 -15.44
C ARG A 82 -15.58 8.52 -14.00
N LEU A 83 -15.39 7.52 -13.15
CA LEU A 83 -14.95 7.75 -11.76
C LEU A 83 -13.53 8.29 -11.69
N LEU A 84 -12.61 7.78 -12.52
CA LEU A 84 -11.26 8.31 -12.60
C LEU A 84 -11.23 9.77 -13.05
N GLU A 85 -12.03 10.13 -14.05
CA GLU A 85 -12.17 11.54 -14.48
C GLU A 85 -12.75 12.41 -13.36
N GLU A 86 -13.72 11.90 -12.61
CA GLU A 86 -14.28 12.61 -11.46
C GLU A 86 -13.25 12.82 -10.35
N LEU A 87 -12.41 11.81 -10.06
CA LEU A 87 -11.29 11.92 -9.12
C LEU A 87 -10.29 12.98 -9.59
N LYS A 88 -9.91 12.94 -10.87
CA LYS A 88 -9.01 13.92 -11.48
C LYS A 88 -9.55 15.34 -11.34
N LYS A 89 -10.83 15.55 -11.60
CA LYS A 89 -11.48 16.86 -11.57
C LYS A 89 -11.70 17.40 -10.16
N LYS A 90 -12.12 16.54 -9.21
CA LYS A 90 -12.56 16.98 -7.88
C LYS A 90 -11.48 16.91 -6.81
N LEU A 91 -10.45 16.07 -6.97
CA LEU A 91 -9.38 15.87 -6.01
C LEU A 91 -8.03 16.35 -6.54
N SER A 92 -7.46 15.70 -7.56
CA SER A 92 -6.18 16.08 -8.18
C SER A 92 -6.07 15.55 -9.59
N GLY A 93 -5.56 16.36 -10.52
CA GLY A 93 -5.23 15.93 -11.90
C GLY A 93 -4.27 14.76 -11.98
N CYS A 94 -3.49 14.52 -10.91
CA CYS A 94 -2.54 13.41 -10.79
C CYS A 94 -3.11 12.17 -10.07
N CYS A 95 -4.42 11.96 -10.12
CA CYS A 95 -5.03 10.66 -9.82
C CYS A 95 -4.77 9.72 -11.00
N VAL A 96 -4.01 8.64 -10.79
CA VAL A 96 -3.65 7.66 -11.81
C VAL A 96 -4.15 6.28 -11.39
N ASP A 97 -4.69 5.52 -12.33
CA ASP A 97 -5.20 4.17 -12.09
C ASP A 97 -4.09 3.14 -12.10
N PHE A 98 -3.88 2.49 -10.97
CA PHE A 98 -2.86 1.47 -10.74
C PHE A 98 -3.42 0.03 -10.75
N SER A 99 -4.74 -0.16 -10.85
CA SER A 99 -5.35 -1.48 -10.69
C SER A 99 -4.94 -2.47 -11.78
N GLY A 100 -4.90 -2.03 -13.05
CA GLY A 100 -4.65 -2.92 -14.20
C GLY A 100 -3.22 -3.40 -14.33
N GLU A 101 -2.27 -2.58 -13.95
CA GLU A 101 -0.84 -2.85 -14.13
C GLU A 101 -0.30 -3.83 -13.07
N LEU A 102 -0.87 -3.81 -11.87
CA LEU A 102 -0.47 -4.70 -10.79
C LEU A 102 -1.13 -6.08 -10.89
N GLU A 103 -2.32 -6.18 -11.49
CA GLU A 103 -2.97 -7.46 -11.78
C GLU A 103 -2.15 -8.32 -12.77
N CYS A 104 -1.52 -7.70 -13.77
CA CYS A 104 -0.66 -8.39 -14.73
C CYS A 104 0.59 -8.99 -14.11
N SER A 105 1.13 -8.40 -13.03
CA SER A 105 2.32 -8.90 -12.34
C SER A 105 2.02 -10.11 -11.43
N GLY A 106 0.77 -10.24 -10.96
CA GLY A 106 0.33 -11.33 -10.08
C GLY A 106 -0.08 -12.61 -10.82
N ALA A 107 -0.46 -12.52 -12.10
CA ALA A 107 -0.97 -13.65 -12.86
C ALA A 107 0.11 -14.68 -13.25
N GLU A 108 1.38 -14.32 -13.27
CA GLU A 108 2.46 -15.27 -13.58
C GLU A 108 2.82 -16.22 -12.41
N ALA A 109 2.41 -15.89 -11.16
CA ALA A 109 2.69 -16.73 -9.99
C ALA A 109 1.61 -17.78 -9.67
N ALA A 110 0.43 -17.69 -10.27
CA ALA A 110 -0.72 -18.59 -10.01
C ALA A 110 -0.98 -19.62 -11.11
N GLY A 111 -0.01 -19.93 -11.96
CA GLY A 111 -0.11 -20.89 -13.06
C GLY A 111 -0.06 -22.34 -12.61
N LYS A 112 -1.22 -23.02 -12.67
CA LYS A 112 -1.42 -24.46 -12.77
C LYS A 112 -1.21 -25.33 -11.54
N LYS A 113 -2.30 -25.57 -10.83
CA LYS A 113 -2.59 -26.88 -10.26
C LYS A 113 -3.87 -27.44 -10.93
N GLU A 114 -3.70 -28.11 -12.03
CA GLU A 114 -4.70 -29.07 -12.51
C GLU A 114 -4.68 -30.29 -11.58
N ASN A 115 -5.81 -30.59 -10.99
CA ASN A 115 -6.08 -31.88 -10.36
C ASN A 115 -6.51 -32.88 -11.43
N PRO A 116 -5.93 -34.07 -11.50
CA PRO A 116 -6.66 -35.25 -11.99
C PRO A 116 -7.14 -36.04 -10.78
N VAL A 117 -8.46 -36.18 -10.71
CA VAL A 117 -9.12 -37.30 -9.99
C VAL A 117 -8.83 -38.57 -10.77
N ASP A 118 -8.22 -39.60 -10.18
CA ASP A 118 -8.82 -40.92 -10.18
C ASP A 118 -8.17 -41.87 -9.15
N ASN A 119 -9.01 -42.78 -8.77
CA ASN A 119 -9.07 -43.73 -7.73
C ASN A 119 -8.23 -44.98 -8.05
N SER A 120 -7.45 -45.50 -7.11
CA SER A 120 -7.44 -46.94 -6.75
C SER A 120 -6.18 -47.31 -5.94
N GLY A 121 -6.44 -47.98 -4.83
CA GLY A 121 -5.48 -48.36 -3.81
C GLY A 121 -4.44 -49.39 -4.20
N LYS A 122 -3.39 -49.38 -3.42
CA LYS A 122 -2.70 -50.51 -2.77
C LYS A 122 -1.29 -50.06 -2.34
N SER A 123 -1.03 -50.07 -1.06
CA SER A 123 0.34 -50.25 -0.54
C SER A 123 0.78 -51.71 -0.77
N PRO A 124 2.08 -52.06 -0.82
CA PRO A 124 2.89 -52.08 0.41
C PRO A 124 4.43 -51.80 0.28
N SER A 125 4.99 -51.57 1.45
CA SER A 125 6.31 -51.99 1.98
C SER A 125 7.62 -51.44 1.42
N ALA A 126 8.37 -50.98 2.40
CA ALA A 126 9.75 -50.60 2.61
C ALA A 126 10.87 -51.43 1.93
N GLU A 127 11.96 -50.76 1.79
CA GLU A 127 13.40 -51.12 1.81
C GLU A 127 14.11 -50.24 0.77
N GLY A 128 15.12 -49.42 1.01
CA GLY A 128 16.34 -49.62 1.70
C GLY A 128 17.46 -48.96 0.90
N MET A 129 18.21 -48.05 1.52
CA MET A 129 19.66 -47.85 1.38
C MET A 129 20.27 -47.40 0.03
N GLN A 130 20.91 -46.27 -0.08
CA GLN A 130 22.31 -45.94 0.17
C GLN A 130 22.76 -44.59 -0.36
N LEU A 131 23.55 -43.93 0.46
CA LEU A 131 24.35 -42.73 0.19
C LEU A 131 25.37 -42.96 -0.93
N LYS A 132 25.61 -41.94 -1.77
CA LYS A 132 26.94 -41.71 -2.36
C LYS A 132 27.16 -40.21 -2.49
N ASP A 133 28.17 -39.77 -1.72
CA ASP A 133 28.89 -38.52 -1.90
C ASP A 133 29.56 -38.50 -3.27
N ASN A 134 29.54 -37.34 -3.93
CA ASN A 134 30.68 -36.92 -4.76
C ASN A 134 30.68 -35.38 -4.86
N ALA A 135 31.68 -34.82 -4.23
CA ALA A 135 32.14 -33.47 -4.43
C ALA A 135 32.85 -33.34 -5.81
N SER A 136 32.59 -32.28 -6.53
CA SER A 136 33.58 -31.69 -7.43
C SER A 136 33.34 -30.18 -7.55
N GLU A 137 34.44 -29.48 -7.23
CA GLU A 137 34.66 -28.05 -7.43
C GLU A 137 34.61 -27.68 -8.91
N ALA A 138 34.18 -26.48 -9.18
CA ALA A 138 34.55 -25.42 -10.14
C ALA A 138 33.27 -24.79 -10.71
N GLU A 139 33.04 -23.54 -10.63
CA GLU A 139 33.62 -22.39 -11.26
C GLU A 139 32.87 -21.13 -10.73
N LYS A 140 33.68 -20.20 -10.25
CA LYS A 140 33.23 -18.82 -10.03
C LYS A 140 33.13 -18.14 -11.39
N GLU A 141 31.93 -17.89 -11.88
CA GLU A 141 31.72 -16.87 -12.90
C GLU A 141 30.83 -15.76 -12.37
N ASN A 142 31.34 -14.57 -12.58
CA ASN A 142 30.75 -13.27 -12.30
C ASN A 142 29.27 -13.17 -12.69
N ILE A 143 28.39 -12.96 -11.72
CA ILE A 143 27.05 -12.38 -11.95
C ILE A 143 27.06 -10.96 -11.41
N SER A 144 27.68 -10.08 -12.17
CA SER A 144 27.48 -8.63 -12.15
C SER A 144 26.54 -8.31 -13.31
N GLY A 145 25.25 -8.19 -13.08
CA GLY A 145 24.36 -7.80 -14.18
C GLY A 145 22.87 -8.03 -14.01
N THR A 146 22.30 -8.13 -12.79
CA THR A 146 20.86 -8.34 -12.67
C THR A 146 20.16 -7.47 -11.60
N GLN A 147 20.79 -6.38 -11.16
CA GLN A 147 20.15 -5.44 -10.22
C GLN A 147 19.36 -4.31 -10.90
N GLY A 148 19.46 -4.12 -12.22
CA GLY A 148 18.82 -3.01 -12.92
C GLY A 148 17.38 -3.26 -13.40
N ALA A 149 16.92 -4.51 -13.47
CA ALA A 149 15.59 -4.84 -14.01
C ALA A 149 14.48 -4.83 -12.95
N SER A 150 14.80 -4.90 -11.65
CA SER A 150 13.85 -4.94 -10.54
C SER A 150 13.36 -3.55 -10.09
N ASP A 151 14.08 -2.48 -10.42
CA ASP A 151 13.80 -1.12 -9.94
C ASP A 151 12.88 -0.31 -10.87
N LYS A 152 12.56 -0.82 -12.06
CA LYS A 152 11.70 -0.13 -13.02
C LYS A 152 10.26 -0.59 -12.87
N ILE A 153 9.33 0.34 -13.16
CA ILE A 153 7.92 0.02 -13.23
C ILE A 153 7.64 -0.64 -14.57
N ASN A 154 6.93 -1.76 -14.53
CA ASN A 154 6.33 -2.35 -15.70
C ASN A 154 4.93 -1.76 -15.86
N GLY A 155 4.55 -1.40 -17.09
CA GLY A 155 3.23 -0.87 -17.36
C GLY A 155 3.09 -0.50 -18.84
N THR A 156 1.86 -0.24 -19.23
CA THR A 156 1.57 0.27 -20.58
C THR A 156 2.17 1.67 -20.76
N VAL A 157 2.42 2.06 -22.01
CA VAL A 157 2.94 3.40 -22.32
C VAL A 157 2.03 4.49 -21.76
N ASP A 158 0.72 4.34 -21.93
CA ASP A 158 -0.29 5.28 -21.43
C ASP A 158 -0.26 5.43 -19.90
N PHE A 159 -0.01 4.34 -19.18
CA PHE A 159 0.12 4.36 -17.73
C PHE A 159 1.37 5.14 -17.29
N LEU A 160 2.51 4.83 -17.91
CA LEU A 160 3.78 5.52 -17.62
C LEU A 160 3.70 7.01 -17.98
N GLU A 161 3.08 7.37 -19.10
CA GLU A 161 2.85 8.76 -19.48
C GLU A 161 1.97 9.49 -18.46
N ASN A 162 0.88 8.88 -17.97
CA ASN A 162 0.03 9.49 -16.94
C ASN A 162 0.80 9.76 -15.62
N ILE A 163 1.75 8.90 -15.26
CA ILE A 163 2.63 9.15 -14.11
C ILE A 163 3.62 10.26 -14.41
N ALA A 164 4.29 10.20 -15.56
CA ALA A 164 5.29 11.18 -15.96
C ALA A 164 4.72 12.60 -16.01
N MET A 165 3.49 12.76 -16.49
CA MET A 165 2.79 14.05 -16.56
C MET A 165 2.52 14.70 -15.20
N CYS A 166 2.71 13.98 -14.09
CA CYS A 166 2.51 14.51 -12.74
C CYS A 166 3.70 15.38 -12.26
N GLU A 167 4.85 15.29 -12.93
CA GLU A 167 6.06 16.06 -12.54
C GLU A 167 6.96 16.33 -13.77
N GLU A 168 7.36 17.58 -13.97
CA GLU A 168 8.06 18.04 -15.16
C GLU A 168 9.42 17.33 -15.36
N ASN A 169 10.22 17.21 -14.32
CA ASN A 169 11.52 16.52 -14.39
C ASN A 169 11.38 15.04 -14.71
N LEU A 170 10.32 14.40 -14.18
CA LEU A 170 10.03 13.00 -14.48
C LEU A 170 9.59 12.82 -15.93
N LEU A 171 8.81 13.76 -16.45
CA LEU A 171 8.40 13.74 -17.86
C LEU A 171 9.60 13.86 -18.80
N GLU A 172 10.53 14.77 -18.53
CA GLU A 172 11.77 14.90 -19.32
C GLU A 172 12.57 13.61 -19.31
N SER A 173 12.80 13.03 -18.12
CA SER A 173 13.52 11.76 -17.96
C SER A 173 12.81 10.59 -18.66
N PHE A 174 11.47 10.55 -18.61
CA PHE A 174 10.68 9.52 -19.28
C PHE A 174 10.77 9.65 -20.81
N LEU A 175 10.70 10.85 -21.35
CA LEU A 175 10.84 11.09 -22.79
C LEU A 175 12.21 10.67 -23.34
N GLU A 176 13.27 10.75 -22.52
CA GLU A 176 14.61 10.31 -22.90
C GLU A 176 14.81 8.79 -22.75
N THR A 177 14.27 8.20 -21.68
CA THR A 177 14.58 6.81 -21.29
C THR A 177 13.48 5.80 -21.59
N GLY A 178 12.23 6.27 -21.74
CA GLY A 178 11.02 5.44 -21.87
C GLY A 178 10.69 4.63 -20.61
N THR A 179 11.30 4.95 -19.46
CA THR A 179 11.15 4.17 -18.22
C THR A 179 11.04 5.06 -16.99
N ILE A 180 10.33 4.57 -15.95
CA ILE A 180 10.18 5.23 -14.66
C ILE A 180 10.67 4.26 -13.57
N ALA A 181 11.44 4.76 -12.60
CA ALA A 181 11.88 3.97 -11.47
C ALA A 181 10.79 3.91 -10.37
N LYS A 182 10.68 2.78 -9.67
CA LYS A 182 9.75 2.63 -8.53
C LYS A 182 9.98 3.68 -7.45
N LYS A 183 11.24 4.03 -7.22
CA LYS A 183 11.63 5.05 -6.25
C LYS A 183 11.04 6.42 -6.59
N ASP A 184 11.06 6.81 -7.85
CA ASP A 184 10.53 8.10 -8.30
C ASP A 184 9.02 8.19 -8.05
N VAL A 185 8.29 7.09 -8.30
CA VAL A 185 6.86 7.00 -7.99
C VAL A 185 6.61 7.10 -6.48
N ALA A 186 7.38 6.39 -5.67
CA ALA A 186 7.26 6.47 -4.21
C ALA A 186 7.52 7.90 -3.69
N GLU A 187 8.50 8.60 -4.24
CA GLU A 187 8.79 10.00 -3.92
C GLU A 187 7.63 10.94 -4.31
N LEU A 188 7.06 10.76 -5.51
CA LEU A 188 5.89 11.55 -5.93
C LEU A 188 4.68 11.33 -5.03
N ILE A 189 4.46 10.09 -4.55
CA ILE A 189 3.38 9.79 -3.60
C ILE A 189 3.65 10.48 -2.26
N LEU A 190 4.88 10.39 -1.74
CA LEU A 190 5.31 11.05 -0.51
C LEU A 190 5.13 12.57 -0.57
N GLU A 191 5.48 13.18 -1.68
CA GLU A 191 5.33 14.61 -1.93
C GLU A 191 3.90 15.04 -2.28
N ARG A 192 2.97 14.08 -2.37
CA ARG A 192 1.58 14.33 -2.78
C ARG A 192 1.45 14.94 -4.19
N LYS A 193 2.34 14.59 -5.06
CA LYS A 193 2.28 14.93 -6.50
C LYS A 193 1.56 13.85 -7.31
N LEU A 194 1.53 12.61 -6.83
CA LEU A 194 0.88 11.47 -7.45
C LEU A 194 -0.04 10.77 -6.45
N PHE A 195 -1.22 10.35 -6.91
CA PHE A 195 -2.24 9.68 -6.10
C PHE A 195 -2.67 8.38 -6.77
N PRO A 196 -2.12 7.23 -6.32
CA PRO A 196 -2.52 5.94 -6.84
C PRO A 196 -3.99 5.65 -6.56
N CYS A 197 -4.75 5.33 -7.60
CA CYS A 197 -6.15 4.95 -7.53
C CYS A 197 -6.30 3.47 -7.84
N PHE A 198 -7.10 2.79 -7.02
CA PHE A 198 -7.44 1.38 -7.19
C PHE A 198 -8.96 1.23 -7.21
N PHE A 199 -9.44 0.34 -8.05
CA PHE A 199 -10.87 0.08 -8.21
C PHE A 199 -11.17 -1.37 -7.89
N GLY A 200 -12.21 -1.62 -7.08
CA GLY A 200 -12.52 -2.98 -6.67
C GLY A 200 -13.78 -3.11 -5.82
N SER A 201 -13.98 -4.30 -5.31
CA SER A 201 -15.04 -4.64 -4.35
C SER A 201 -14.44 -5.35 -3.15
N ALA A 202 -14.37 -4.66 -2.02
CA ALA A 202 -13.86 -5.26 -0.79
C ALA A 202 -14.72 -6.44 -0.32
N LEU A 203 -16.03 -6.42 -0.60
CA LEU A 203 -16.93 -7.52 -0.26
C LEU A 203 -16.60 -8.79 -1.05
N LYS A 204 -16.21 -8.65 -2.31
CA LYS A 204 -15.85 -9.76 -3.19
C LYS A 204 -14.34 -10.04 -3.23
N MET A 205 -13.55 -9.27 -2.51
CA MET A 205 -12.08 -9.28 -2.53
C MET A 205 -11.47 -8.95 -3.92
N GLU A 206 -12.25 -8.39 -4.84
CA GLU A 206 -11.79 -7.96 -6.16
C GLU A 206 -10.96 -6.67 -6.06
N GLY A 207 -9.75 -6.66 -6.64
CA GLY A 207 -8.85 -5.50 -6.65
C GLY A 207 -8.17 -5.21 -5.31
N VAL A 208 -8.46 -5.97 -4.25
CA VAL A 208 -7.85 -5.78 -2.91
C VAL A 208 -6.39 -6.22 -2.91
N ASP A 209 -6.08 -7.35 -3.56
CA ASP A 209 -4.70 -7.86 -3.63
C ASP A 209 -3.80 -6.90 -4.42
N ALA A 210 -4.29 -6.35 -5.54
CA ALA A 210 -3.57 -5.34 -6.32
C ALA A 210 -3.33 -4.07 -5.49
N PHE A 211 -4.32 -3.65 -4.70
CA PHE A 211 -4.19 -2.50 -3.80
C PHE A 211 -3.14 -2.72 -2.71
N ILE A 212 -3.15 -3.88 -2.05
CA ILE A 212 -2.16 -4.24 -1.02
C ILE A 212 -0.76 -4.30 -1.63
N HIS A 213 -0.61 -4.94 -2.80
CA HIS A 213 0.66 -5.02 -3.51
C HIS A 213 1.16 -3.63 -3.94
N GLY A 214 0.27 -2.73 -4.36
CA GLY A 214 0.61 -1.34 -4.66
C GLY A 214 1.11 -0.58 -3.44
N MET A 215 0.48 -0.76 -2.29
CA MET A 215 0.97 -0.18 -1.04
C MET A 215 2.33 -0.76 -0.65
N GLU A 216 2.51 -2.08 -0.71
CA GLU A 216 3.79 -2.75 -0.41
C GLU A 216 4.92 -2.24 -1.31
N THR A 217 4.62 -2.02 -2.59
CA THR A 217 5.59 -1.60 -3.60
C THR A 217 6.03 -0.14 -3.45
N TYR A 218 5.09 0.75 -3.09
CA TYR A 218 5.32 2.20 -3.17
C TYR A 218 5.29 2.93 -1.83
N MET A 219 4.94 2.26 -0.72
CA MET A 219 5.07 2.87 0.60
C MET A 219 6.53 2.80 1.07
N ALA A 220 7.03 3.93 1.57
CA ALA A 220 8.33 4.00 2.22
C ALA A 220 8.16 4.02 3.74
N VAL A 221 9.01 3.27 4.44
CA VAL A 221 9.06 3.32 5.90
C VAL A 221 9.66 4.66 6.33
N PRO A 222 8.96 5.45 7.16
CA PRO A 222 9.48 6.73 7.62
C PRO A 222 10.77 6.56 8.43
N SER A 223 11.75 7.39 8.17
CA SER A 223 12.95 7.46 8.99
C SER A 223 12.76 8.47 10.11
N TYR A 224 13.02 8.05 11.34
CA TYR A 224 12.90 8.89 12.53
C TYR A 224 14.26 9.17 13.17
N PRO A 225 14.44 10.33 13.86
CA PRO A 225 15.67 10.65 14.57
C PRO A 225 15.93 9.67 15.71
N ALA A 226 17.19 9.55 16.13
CA ALA A 226 17.58 8.70 17.26
C ALA A 226 17.11 9.25 18.62
N GLU A 227 16.85 10.55 18.73
CA GLU A 227 16.32 11.18 19.92
C GLU A 227 14.86 10.76 20.14
N PHE A 228 14.50 10.51 21.42
CA PHE A 228 13.13 10.09 21.73
C PHE A 228 12.12 11.18 21.39
N GLY A 229 11.11 10.78 20.63
CA GLY A 229 9.96 11.60 20.29
C GLY A 229 8.70 10.76 20.25
N ALA A 230 7.58 11.32 20.68
CA ALA A 230 6.29 10.66 20.62
C ALA A 230 5.15 11.66 20.42
N ARG A 231 4.08 11.22 19.73
CA ARG A 231 2.83 12.01 19.57
C ARG A 231 1.65 11.23 20.12
N ILE A 232 0.92 11.84 21.04
CA ILE A 232 -0.29 11.26 21.63
C ILE A 232 -1.47 11.55 20.68
N PHE A 233 -2.19 10.50 20.26
CA PHE A 233 -3.35 10.65 19.38
C PHE A 233 -4.67 10.19 20.00
N LYS A 234 -4.61 9.36 21.08
CA LYS A 234 -5.84 8.87 21.74
C LYS A 234 -5.63 8.70 23.24
N ILE A 235 -6.64 9.06 24.00
CA ILE A 235 -6.73 8.76 25.43
C ILE A 235 -8.02 7.99 25.62
N ALA A 236 -7.93 6.82 26.28
CA ALA A 236 -9.05 5.97 26.63
C ALA A 236 -8.98 5.55 28.09
N ARG A 237 -9.95 4.79 28.58
CA ARG A 237 -9.92 4.09 29.85
C ARG A 237 -10.12 2.61 29.60
N ASP A 238 -9.43 1.78 30.38
CA ASP A 238 -9.66 0.35 30.38
C ASP A 238 -10.95 -0.02 31.16
N GLU A 239 -11.27 -1.29 31.21
CA GLU A 239 -12.45 -1.81 31.95
C GLU A 239 -12.35 -1.55 33.46
N GLN A 240 -11.16 -1.33 33.98
CA GLN A 240 -10.88 -1.03 35.38
C GLN A 240 -10.87 0.47 35.70
N GLY A 241 -11.07 1.33 34.66
CA GLY A 241 -11.07 2.77 34.80
C GLY A 241 -9.69 3.43 34.70
N ASN A 242 -8.60 2.67 34.50
CA ASN A 242 -7.26 3.21 34.36
C ASN A 242 -7.14 3.97 33.03
N ARG A 243 -6.37 5.05 33.04
CA ARG A 243 -6.12 5.86 31.86
C ARG A 243 -5.13 5.15 30.92
N LEU A 244 -5.55 4.93 29.67
CA LEU A 244 -4.71 4.45 28.58
C LEU A 244 -4.37 5.63 27.65
N THR A 245 -3.07 5.83 27.41
CA THR A 245 -2.58 6.84 26.49
C THR A 245 -1.96 6.15 25.28
N TYR A 246 -2.54 6.35 24.11
CA TYR A 246 -2.03 5.83 22.84
C TYR A 246 -1.12 6.87 22.23
N MET A 247 0.11 6.46 21.91
CA MET A 247 1.10 7.31 21.31
C MET A 247 1.80 6.63 20.14
N LYS A 248 2.20 7.41 19.15
CA LYS A 248 3.13 7.00 18.10
C LYS A 248 4.53 7.44 18.48
N ILE A 249 5.49 6.54 18.48
CA ILE A 249 6.91 6.87 18.64
C ILE A 249 7.39 7.48 17.32
N THR A 250 7.94 8.68 17.40
CA THR A 250 8.45 9.46 16.26
C THR A 250 9.96 9.71 16.35
N GLY A 251 10.64 8.99 17.22
CA GLY A 251 12.09 9.01 17.40
C GLY A 251 12.50 8.14 18.57
N GLY A 252 13.70 7.58 18.51
CA GLY A 252 14.23 6.72 19.57
C GLY A 252 13.41 5.47 19.85
N SER A 253 13.38 5.05 21.10
CA SER A 253 12.61 3.89 21.58
C SER A 253 12.11 4.10 22.98
N LEU A 254 11.04 3.39 23.36
CA LEU A 254 10.47 3.39 24.70
C LEU A 254 10.42 1.94 25.20
N LYS A 255 11.02 1.67 26.36
CA LYS A 255 11.02 0.36 26.99
C LYS A 255 9.80 0.18 27.89
N VAL A 256 9.36 -1.07 28.07
CA VAL A 256 8.30 -1.40 29.00
C VAL A 256 8.72 -1.01 30.43
N LYS A 257 7.82 -0.36 31.18
CA LYS A 257 8.04 0.18 32.55
C LYS A 257 8.99 1.38 32.62
N GLU A 258 9.37 1.97 31.50
CA GLU A 258 10.11 3.22 31.50
C GLU A 258 9.20 4.39 31.88
N THR A 259 9.71 5.30 32.69
CA THR A 259 8.98 6.51 33.09
C THR A 259 9.35 7.67 32.18
N LEU A 260 8.34 8.26 31.56
CA LEU A 260 8.52 9.46 30.74
C LEU A 260 8.31 10.70 31.61
N THR A 261 9.24 11.64 31.54
CA THR A 261 9.12 12.98 32.08
C THR A 261 9.05 14.00 30.96
N ASN A 262 8.15 14.97 31.12
CA ASN A 262 8.02 16.11 30.19
C ASN A 262 9.03 17.19 30.54
#